data_a2282f909d6097141dba6b4d9645d047
#
_entry.id   a2282f909d6097141dba6b4d9645d047
#
_cell.length_a   1.000
_cell.length_b   1.000
_cell.length_c   1.000
_cell.angle_alpha   90.00
_cell.angle_beta   90.00
_cell.angle_gamma   90.00
#
_symmetry.space_group_name_H-M   'P 1'
#
loop_
_entity.id
_entity.type
_entity.pdbx_description
1 polymer ?
#
loop_
_entity_poly.entity_id
_entity_poly.type
_entity_poly.pdbx_seq_one_letter_code
_entity_poly.pdbx_strand_id
1 'polypeptide(L)'
;MIEYKYVYRKAVIAVECENSLWKSKKMPDYATEFSPQKRLGGKLGLKKVAVLPTIIIKEEDRLPLKGWQEQNGVKIHVWHVFYDQAFGISFDEAERLIAEGLIQPTIQTFQAPGGATTKKAIYKTYYRYAYPLGDAVEEPTLVSDSVEDRNGHILPYVKFHGGKLVLNKEAIKVLDSIT
;
A
#
# COMPACT_ATOMS: atom_id res chain seq x y z
N MET A 1 -17.11 22.42 6.01
CA MET A 1 -17.72 21.28 5.25
C MET A 1 -18.01 21.59 3.77
N ILE A 2 -17.83 22.82 3.30
CA ILE A 2 -18.11 23.26 1.90
C ILE A 2 -16.89 23.04 0.98
N GLU A 3 -15.67 23.11 1.49
CA GLU A 3 -14.43 23.02 0.69
C GLU A 3 -14.18 21.63 0.11
N TYR A 4 -14.48 20.57 0.84
CA TYR A 4 -14.24 19.18 0.38
C TYR A 4 -15.07 18.79 -0.85
N LYS A 5 -16.35 19.18 -0.92
CA LYS A 5 -17.20 18.87 -2.09
C LYS A 5 -16.70 19.51 -3.40
N TYR A 6 -16.01 20.65 -3.31
CA TYR A 6 -15.46 21.32 -4.48
C TYR A 6 -14.19 20.65 -4.99
N VAL A 7 -13.37 20.14 -4.09
CA VAL A 7 -12.13 19.40 -4.43
C VAL A 7 -12.47 18.09 -5.14
N TYR A 8 -13.45 17.33 -4.65
CA TYR A 8 -13.84 16.04 -5.27
C TYR A 8 -14.35 16.18 -6.70
N ARG A 9 -14.99 17.28 -7.05
CA ARG A 9 -15.46 17.53 -8.44
C ARG A 9 -14.34 17.75 -9.45
N LYS A 10 -13.11 17.99 -9.00
CA LYS A 10 -11.91 18.20 -9.82
C LYS A 10 -10.86 17.11 -9.63
N ALA A 11 -11.08 16.21 -8.69
CA ALA A 11 -10.17 15.10 -8.45
C ALA A 11 -10.26 14.09 -9.59
N VAL A 12 -9.13 13.74 -10.16
CA VAL A 12 -9.01 12.67 -11.17
C VAL A 12 -8.85 11.30 -10.51
N ILE A 13 -8.10 11.28 -9.40
CA ILE A 13 -7.89 10.10 -8.56
C ILE A 13 -7.94 10.48 -7.08
N ALA A 14 -8.25 9.49 -6.25
CA ALA A 14 -7.97 9.51 -4.82
C ALA A 14 -6.85 8.51 -4.53
N VAL A 15 -6.04 8.79 -3.53
CA VAL A 15 -4.92 7.92 -3.17
C VAL A 15 -5.05 7.46 -1.74
N GLU A 16 -5.08 6.15 -1.54
CA GLU A 16 -4.77 5.50 -0.27
C GLU A 16 -3.28 5.24 -0.24
N CYS A 17 -2.57 5.85 0.70
CA CYS A 17 -1.11 5.81 0.74
C CYS A 17 -0.62 5.09 2.00
N GLU A 18 0.13 4.02 1.79
CA GLU A 18 0.84 3.29 2.82
C GLU A 18 2.35 3.45 2.64
N ASN A 19 3.12 3.29 3.70
CA ASN A 19 4.57 3.33 3.61
C ASN A 19 5.24 2.16 4.34
N SER A 20 6.47 1.88 3.93
CA SER A 20 7.32 0.88 4.53
C SER A 20 8.75 1.40 4.65
N LEU A 21 9.36 1.23 5.81
CA LEU A 21 10.74 1.63 6.08
C LEU A 21 11.79 0.70 5.42
N TRP A 22 11.35 -0.29 4.64
CA TRP A 22 12.25 -1.21 3.94
C TRP A 22 12.77 -0.60 2.64
N LYS A 23 14.02 -0.94 2.29
CA LYS A 23 14.53 -0.76 0.93
C LYS A 23 14.03 -1.92 0.08
N SER A 24 13.13 -1.63 -0.83
CA SER A 24 12.45 -2.64 -1.65
C SER A 24 13.42 -3.49 -2.47
N LYS A 25 14.42 -2.86 -3.09
CA LYS A 25 15.45 -3.54 -3.90
C LYS A 25 16.39 -4.43 -3.09
N LYS A 26 16.41 -4.27 -1.74
CA LYS A 26 17.22 -5.10 -0.85
C LYS A 26 16.44 -6.24 -0.22
N MET A 27 15.16 -6.40 -0.55
CA MET A 27 14.37 -7.53 -0.07
C MET A 27 14.89 -8.84 -0.69
N PRO A 28 15.02 -9.92 0.10
CA PRO A 28 15.67 -11.16 -0.34
C PRO A 28 15.13 -11.79 -1.62
N ASP A 29 13.82 -11.67 -1.84
CA ASP A 29 13.15 -12.23 -3.01
C ASP A 29 12.83 -11.19 -4.09
N TYR A 30 13.38 -9.97 -3.99
CA TYR A 30 13.24 -8.95 -5.02
C TYR A 30 13.80 -9.44 -6.35
N ALA A 31 13.09 -9.19 -7.45
CA ALA A 31 13.42 -9.61 -8.82
C ALA A 31 13.44 -11.15 -9.05
N THR A 32 13.08 -11.98 -8.06
CA THR A 32 12.98 -13.43 -8.25
C THR A 32 11.88 -13.78 -9.26
N GLU A 33 12.19 -14.59 -10.26
CA GLU A 33 11.22 -15.11 -11.23
C GLU A 33 10.43 -16.29 -10.64
N PHE A 34 9.21 -16.03 -10.21
CA PHE A 34 8.29 -17.06 -9.72
C PHE A 34 6.84 -16.56 -9.76
N SER A 35 5.87 -17.47 -9.54
CA SER A 35 4.47 -17.08 -9.37
C SER A 35 4.28 -16.52 -7.94
N PRO A 36 4.25 -15.19 -7.77
CA PRO A 36 4.42 -14.59 -6.45
C PRO A 36 3.23 -14.83 -5.53
N GLN A 37 2.00 -14.83 -6.04
CA GLN A 37 0.79 -15.04 -5.25
C GLN A 37 0.75 -16.42 -4.62
N LYS A 38 1.21 -17.42 -5.34
CA LYS A 38 1.30 -18.79 -4.83
C LYS A 38 2.25 -18.90 -3.64
N ARG A 39 3.32 -18.10 -3.62
CA ARG A 39 4.27 -18.05 -2.50
C ARG A 39 3.77 -17.21 -1.34
N LEU A 40 3.08 -16.11 -1.62
CA LEU A 40 2.52 -15.23 -0.59
C LEU A 40 1.46 -15.92 0.25
N GLY A 41 0.70 -16.85 -0.32
CA GLY A 41 -0.30 -17.64 0.40
C GLY A 41 0.24 -18.78 1.26
N GLY A 42 1.54 -19.09 1.21
CA GLY A 42 2.17 -20.18 1.99
C GLY A 42 1.71 -21.59 1.67
N LYS A 43 0.90 -21.78 0.63
CA LYS A 43 0.20 -23.06 0.35
C LYS A 43 0.93 -24.04 -0.58
N LEU A 44 2.11 -23.75 -1.07
CA LEU A 44 2.77 -24.57 -2.09
C LEU A 44 4.01 -25.31 -1.60
N GLY A 45 4.00 -25.81 -0.37
CA GLY A 45 5.11 -26.58 0.16
C GLY A 45 6.40 -25.80 0.32
N LEU A 46 6.36 -24.48 0.17
CA LEU A 46 7.50 -23.61 0.41
C LEU A 46 7.65 -23.38 1.91
N LYS A 47 8.80 -23.77 2.42
CA LYS A 47 9.15 -23.63 3.85
C LYS A 47 9.24 -22.18 4.34
N LYS A 48 9.25 -21.19 3.44
CA LYS A 48 9.47 -19.78 3.75
C LYS A 48 8.54 -18.89 2.96
N VAL A 49 7.92 -17.93 3.63
CA VAL A 49 7.15 -16.86 2.99
C VAL A 49 8.12 -15.96 2.23
N ALA A 50 7.78 -15.60 1.00
CA ALA A 50 8.59 -14.70 0.20
C ALA A 50 8.66 -13.31 0.83
N VAL A 51 9.86 -12.74 0.89
CA VAL A 51 10.12 -11.39 1.38
C VAL A 51 10.42 -10.49 0.19
N LEU A 52 9.41 -9.75 -0.23
CA LEU A 52 9.42 -8.92 -1.44
C LEU A 52 8.44 -7.75 -1.29
N PRO A 53 8.55 -6.71 -2.11
CA PRO A 53 7.64 -5.58 -2.05
C PRO A 53 6.21 -5.99 -2.35
N THR A 54 5.30 -5.57 -1.48
CA THR A 54 3.86 -5.78 -1.64
C THR A 54 3.10 -4.51 -1.31
N ILE A 55 2.02 -4.27 -2.03
CA ILE A 55 1.03 -3.26 -1.70
C ILE A 55 0.02 -3.92 -0.77
N ILE A 56 -0.30 -3.26 0.31
CA ILE A 56 -1.14 -3.81 1.38
C ILE A 56 -2.50 -3.13 1.37
N ILE A 57 -3.57 -3.95 1.43
CA ILE A 57 -4.94 -3.49 1.66
C ILE A 57 -5.49 -4.30 2.84
N LYS A 58 -5.99 -3.61 3.87
CA LYS A 58 -6.61 -4.27 5.01
C LYS A 58 -8.05 -4.65 4.65
N GLU A 59 -8.53 -5.80 5.12
CA GLU A 59 -9.91 -6.23 4.88
C GLU A 59 -10.92 -5.20 5.39
N GLU A 60 -10.64 -4.58 6.54
CA GLU A 60 -11.51 -3.59 7.16
C GLU A 60 -11.67 -2.31 6.32
N ASP A 61 -10.69 -2.00 5.45
CA ASP A 61 -10.69 -0.78 4.64
C ASP A 61 -11.38 -1.00 3.28
N ARG A 62 -11.57 -2.25 2.83
CA ARG A 62 -12.08 -2.56 1.49
C ARG A 62 -13.49 -2.03 1.24
N LEU A 63 -14.44 -2.33 2.13
CA LEU A 63 -15.81 -1.84 1.99
C LEU A 63 -15.92 -0.32 2.10
N PRO A 64 -15.28 0.34 3.08
CA PRO A 64 -15.20 1.79 3.13
C PRO A 64 -14.63 2.43 1.86
N LEU A 65 -13.52 1.93 1.33
CA LEU A 65 -12.89 2.45 0.10
C LEU A 65 -13.82 2.27 -1.11
N LYS A 66 -14.42 1.09 -1.26
CA LYS A 66 -15.36 0.81 -2.34
C LYS A 66 -16.57 1.76 -2.28
N GLY A 67 -17.20 1.88 -1.12
CA GLY A 67 -18.35 2.77 -0.94
C GLY A 67 -17.99 4.23 -1.20
N TRP A 68 -16.80 4.68 -0.77
CA TRP A 68 -16.33 6.02 -1.05
C TRP A 68 -16.11 6.26 -2.55
N GLN A 69 -15.48 5.32 -3.26
CA GLN A 69 -15.25 5.40 -4.71
C GLN A 69 -16.57 5.48 -5.48
N GLU A 70 -17.54 4.62 -5.14
CA GLU A 70 -18.86 4.60 -5.76
C GLU A 70 -19.64 5.91 -5.51
N GLN A 71 -19.60 6.42 -4.27
CA GLN A 71 -20.30 7.64 -3.89
C GLN A 71 -19.75 8.90 -4.57
N ASN A 72 -18.43 8.97 -4.76
CA ASN A 72 -17.77 10.17 -5.27
C ASN A 72 -17.46 10.09 -6.77
N GLY A 73 -17.54 8.92 -7.40
CA GLY A 73 -17.21 8.72 -8.81
C GLY A 73 -15.73 8.96 -9.14
N VAL A 74 -14.87 8.92 -8.12
CA VAL A 74 -13.43 9.15 -8.26
C VAL A 74 -12.68 7.85 -8.03
N LYS A 75 -11.83 7.46 -8.98
CA LYS A 75 -11.05 6.22 -8.87
C LYS A 75 -10.05 6.31 -7.73
N ILE A 76 -9.95 5.23 -6.94
CA ILE A 76 -8.96 5.09 -5.88
C ILE A 76 -7.76 4.31 -6.42
N HIS A 77 -6.56 4.80 -6.14
CA HIS A 77 -5.32 4.09 -6.29
C HIS A 77 -4.68 3.85 -4.92
N VAL A 78 -4.18 2.66 -4.71
CA VAL A 78 -3.42 2.33 -3.51
C VAL A 78 -1.94 2.45 -3.86
N TRP A 79 -1.25 3.36 -3.18
CA TRP A 79 0.18 3.57 -3.34
C TRP A 79 0.93 3.06 -2.12
N HIS A 80 2.01 2.33 -2.36
CA HIS A 80 2.90 1.88 -1.30
C HIS A 80 4.30 2.40 -1.54
N VAL A 81 4.76 3.25 -0.64
CA VAL A 81 6.05 3.92 -0.71
C VAL A 81 7.05 3.18 0.16
N PHE A 82 8.10 2.68 -0.48
CA PHE A 82 9.27 2.13 0.17
C PHE A 82 10.36 3.21 0.23
N TYR A 83 11.44 2.90 0.95
CA TYR A 83 12.56 3.83 1.13
C TYR A 83 13.21 4.24 -0.21
N ASP A 84 13.24 3.35 -1.19
CA ASP A 84 13.96 3.49 -2.46
C ASP A 84 13.05 3.46 -3.70
N GLN A 85 11.81 3.02 -3.57
CA GLN A 85 10.84 2.92 -4.66
C GLN A 85 9.41 3.11 -4.17
N ALA A 86 8.50 3.32 -5.12
CA ALA A 86 7.07 3.26 -4.85
C ALA A 86 6.34 2.47 -5.94
N PHE A 87 5.24 1.84 -5.56
CA PHE A 87 4.38 1.06 -6.44
C PHE A 87 2.93 1.49 -6.25
N GLY A 88 2.14 1.39 -7.32
CA GLY A 88 0.73 1.73 -7.29
C GLY A 88 -0.14 0.69 -7.99
N ILE A 89 -1.37 0.55 -7.54
CA ILE A 89 -2.39 -0.27 -8.18
C ILE A 89 -3.74 0.43 -8.04
N SER A 90 -4.60 0.35 -9.07
CA SER A 90 -5.95 0.81 -8.89
C SER A 90 -6.70 -0.11 -7.91
N PHE A 91 -7.59 0.46 -7.12
CA PHE A 91 -8.40 -0.32 -6.18
C PHE A 91 -9.25 -1.37 -6.91
N ASP A 92 -9.82 -1.01 -8.08
CA ASP A 92 -10.59 -1.94 -8.91
C ASP A 92 -9.75 -3.15 -9.35
N GLU A 93 -8.51 -2.95 -9.75
CA GLU A 93 -7.60 -4.04 -10.15
C GLU A 93 -7.25 -4.93 -8.96
N ALA A 94 -6.98 -4.34 -7.80
CA ALA A 94 -6.73 -5.10 -6.58
C ALA A 94 -7.94 -5.97 -6.20
N GLU A 95 -9.16 -5.42 -6.26
CA GLU A 95 -10.40 -6.15 -6.01
C GLU A 95 -10.63 -7.27 -7.04
N ARG A 96 -10.31 -7.04 -8.32
CA ARG A 96 -10.35 -8.07 -9.36
C ARG A 96 -9.42 -9.24 -9.04
N LEU A 97 -8.16 -8.96 -8.68
CA LEU A 97 -7.17 -9.98 -8.33
C LEU A 97 -7.60 -10.79 -7.09
N ILE A 98 -8.25 -10.14 -6.13
CA ILE A 98 -8.81 -10.81 -4.93
C ILE A 98 -9.98 -11.71 -5.35
N ALA A 99 -10.90 -11.22 -6.17
CA ALA A 99 -12.06 -11.98 -6.63
C ALA A 99 -11.68 -13.22 -7.46
N GLU A 100 -10.61 -13.12 -8.26
CA GLU A 100 -10.05 -14.23 -9.02
C GLU A 100 -9.22 -15.21 -8.16
N GLY A 101 -9.05 -14.93 -6.85
CA GLY A 101 -8.29 -15.78 -5.92
C GLY A 101 -6.78 -15.73 -6.13
N LEU A 102 -6.27 -14.78 -6.91
CA LEU A 102 -4.83 -14.55 -7.13
C LEU A 102 -4.16 -13.91 -5.92
N ILE A 103 -4.91 -13.13 -5.14
CA ILE A 103 -4.50 -12.58 -3.87
C ILE A 103 -5.38 -13.19 -2.78
N GLN A 104 -4.75 -13.81 -1.78
CA GLN A 104 -5.46 -14.37 -0.63
C GLN A 104 -5.14 -13.59 0.65
N PRO A 105 -6.10 -13.49 1.57
CA PRO A 105 -5.87 -12.81 2.84
C PRO A 105 -4.84 -13.57 3.67
N THR A 106 -4.00 -12.82 4.36
CA THR A 106 -3.11 -13.32 5.40
C THR A 106 -3.50 -12.69 6.72
N ILE A 107 -3.51 -13.49 7.79
CA ILE A 107 -3.78 -12.96 9.13
C ILE A 107 -2.48 -12.42 9.71
N GLN A 108 -2.48 -11.15 10.04
CA GLN A 108 -1.36 -10.50 10.70
C GLN A 108 -1.76 -10.07 12.12
N THR A 109 -0.87 -10.32 13.07
CA THR A 109 -1.05 -9.89 14.46
C THR A 109 -0.37 -8.53 14.64
N PHE A 110 -1.14 -7.55 15.07
CA PHE A 110 -0.65 -6.23 15.45
C PHE A 110 -0.65 -6.13 16.96
N GLN A 111 0.42 -5.59 17.50
CA GLN A 111 0.54 -5.34 18.94
C GLN A 111 0.37 -3.84 19.17
N ALA A 112 -0.63 -3.49 19.96
CA ALA A 112 -0.83 -2.11 20.40
C ALA A 112 0.17 -1.75 21.53
N PRO A 113 0.50 -0.47 21.69
CA PRO A 113 1.15 0.00 22.89
C PRO A 113 0.33 -0.42 24.12
N GLY A 114 0.97 -1.06 25.11
CA GLY A 114 0.27 -1.65 26.26
C GLY A 114 0.00 -3.16 26.15
N GLY A 115 0.45 -3.82 25.08
CA GLY A 115 0.47 -5.28 24.98
C GLY A 115 -0.79 -5.94 24.41
N ALA A 116 -1.85 -5.20 24.15
CA ALA A 116 -3.03 -5.72 23.47
C ALA A 116 -2.69 -6.14 22.05
N THR A 117 -3.15 -7.33 21.63
CA THR A 117 -2.95 -7.83 20.28
C THR A 117 -4.25 -7.83 19.49
N THR A 118 -4.19 -7.36 18.25
CA THR A 118 -5.31 -7.42 17.31
C THR A 118 -4.90 -8.23 16.08
N LYS A 119 -5.74 -9.16 15.65
CA LYS A 119 -5.53 -9.90 14.41
C LYS A 119 -6.32 -9.23 13.30
N LYS A 120 -5.65 -8.92 12.20
CA LYS A 120 -6.28 -8.33 11.02
C LYS A 120 -5.99 -9.17 9.80
N ALA A 121 -7.00 -9.33 8.95
CA ALA A 121 -6.81 -9.89 7.62
C ALA A 121 -6.27 -8.80 6.70
N ILE A 122 -5.20 -9.10 5.99
CA ILE A 122 -4.58 -8.19 5.02
C ILE A 122 -4.37 -8.91 3.69
N TYR A 123 -4.57 -8.18 2.61
CA TYR A 123 -4.27 -8.61 1.25
C TYR A 123 -2.95 -7.99 0.81
N LYS A 124 -2.02 -8.84 0.38
CA LYS A 124 -0.69 -8.44 -0.09
C LYS A 124 -0.60 -8.63 -1.59
N THR A 125 -0.72 -7.53 -2.33
CA THR A 125 -0.52 -7.54 -3.77
C THR A 125 0.96 -7.47 -4.08
N TYR A 126 1.45 -8.47 -4.82
CA TYR A 126 2.84 -8.50 -5.27
C TYR A 126 3.12 -7.30 -6.19
N TYR A 127 4.26 -6.64 -6.03
CA TYR A 127 4.62 -5.43 -6.76
C TYR A 127 4.61 -5.59 -8.30
N ARG A 128 4.76 -6.80 -8.84
CA ARG A 128 4.70 -7.05 -10.29
C ARG A 128 3.29 -7.00 -10.89
N TYR A 129 2.25 -7.04 -10.07
CA TYR A 129 0.86 -6.78 -10.48
C TYR A 129 0.49 -5.30 -10.38
N ALA A 130 1.38 -4.53 -9.80
CA ALA A 130 1.27 -3.09 -9.65
C ALA A 130 2.12 -2.39 -10.71
N TYR A 131 1.81 -1.15 -10.98
CA TYR A 131 2.69 -0.32 -11.80
C TYR A 131 3.79 0.29 -10.93
N PRO A 132 5.04 0.42 -11.45
CA PRO A 132 6.09 1.14 -10.77
C PRO A 132 5.71 2.62 -10.72
N LEU A 133 5.43 3.14 -9.52
CA LEU A 133 5.03 4.52 -9.33
C LEU A 133 6.23 5.46 -9.50
N GLY A 134 7.36 5.10 -8.90
CA GLY A 134 8.57 5.91 -9.00
C GLY A 134 9.77 5.31 -8.28
N ASP A 135 10.93 5.90 -8.56
CA ASP A 135 12.20 5.59 -7.91
C ASP A 135 12.69 6.80 -7.11
N ALA A 136 13.25 6.55 -5.94
CA ALA A 136 13.89 7.60 -5.15
C ALA A 136 15.22 8.00 -5.82
N VAL A 137 15.34 9.27 -6.13
CA VAL A 137 16.60 9.90 -6.60
C VAL A 137 17.37 10.56 -5.45
N GLU A 138 16.65 10.83 -4.37
CA GLU A 138 17.20 11.29 -3.10
C GLU A 138 16.51 10.50 -1.99
N GLU A 139 17.30 9.78 -1.20
CA GLU A 139 16.75 8.97 -0.11
C GLU A 139 16.24 9.88 1.02
N PRO A 140 15.08 9.58 1.62
CA PRO A 140 14.61 10.30 2.79
C PRO A 140 15.46 9.96 4.01
N THR A 141 15.43 10.83 5.01
CA THR A 141 15.87 10.50 6.36
C THR A 141 14.72 9.97 7.19
N LEU A 142 15.02 9.17 8.20
CA LEU A 142 14.03 8.69 9.15
C LEU A 142 14.05 9.58 10.38
N VAL A 143 12.91 10.11 10.75
CA VAL A 143 12.74 10.92 11.97
C VAL A 143 11.68 10.29 12.85
N SER A 144 11.94 10.32 14.16
CA SER A 144 10.97 9.92 15.16
C SER A 144 9.97 11.04 15.38
N ASP A 145 8.71 10.66 15.55
CA ASP A 145 7.62 11.55 15.89
C ASP A 145 6.64 10.82 16.82
N SER A 146 5.66 11.50 17.35
CA SER A 146 4.66 10.90 18.20
C SER A 146 3.31 11.57 18.03
N VAL A 147 2.26 10.82 18.23
CA VAL A 147 0.87 11.31 18.30
C VAL A 147 0.28 10.92 19.64
N GLU A 148 -0.48 11.82 20.23
CA GLU A 148 -1.26 11.55 21.43
C GLU A 148 -2.64 11.05 21.01
N ASP A 149 -3.05 9.88 21.55
CA ASP A 149 -4.39 9.35 21.33
C ASP A 149 -5.43 10.08 22.20
N ARG A 150 -6.70 9.75 21.99
CA ARG A 150 -7.82 10.38 22.74
C ARG A 150 -7.78 10.10 24.26
N ASN A 151 -6.98 9.14 24.69
CA ASN A 151 -6.83 8.75 26.10
C ASN A 151 -5.54 9.30 26.73
N GLY A 152 -4.79 10.14 25.98
CA GLY A 152 -3.54 10.72 26.45
C GLY A 152 -2.31 9.80 26.31
N HIS A 153 -2.42 8.69 25.60
CA HIS A 153 -1.26 7.82 25.35
C HIS A 153 -0.41 8.40 24.21
N ILE A 154 0.88 8.50 24.47
CA ILE A 154 1.87 8.88 23.44
C ILE A 154 2.23 7.66 22.62
N LEU A 155 1.91 7.72 21.33
CA LEU A 155 2.19 6.66 20.35
C LEU A 155 3.38 7.09 19.47
N PRO A 156 4.60 6.61 19.75
CA PRO A 156 5.76 6.95 18.93
C PRO A 156 5.68 6.23 17.57
N TYR A 157 6.11 6.92 16.53
CA TYR A 157 6.24 6.36 15.19
C TYR A 157 7.45 6.95 14.48
N VAL A 158 7.82 6.33 13.36
CA VAL A 158 8.89 6.80 12.49
C VAL A 158 8.30 7.20 11.15
N LYS A 159 8.69 8.35 10.64
CA LYS A 159 8.25 8.85 9.33
C LYS A 159 9.43 9.22 8.44
N PHE A 160 9.18 9.27 7.15
CA PHE A 160 10.11 9.85 6.19
C PHE A 160 10.13 11.36 6.32
N HIS A 161 11.33 11.92 6.21
CA HIS A 161 11.55 13.35 6.14
C HIS A 161 12.47 13.68 4.95
N GLY A 162 12.05 14.61 4.09
CA GLY A 162 12.75 14.91 2.86
C GLY A 162 12.66 13.76 1.86
N GLY A 163 13.69 13.63 1.05
CA GLY A 163 13.74 12.69 -0.06
C GLY A 163 13.04 13.23 -1.30
N LYS A 164 13.32 12.61 -2.44
CA LYS A 164 12.70 12.95 -3.72
C LYS A 164 12.45 11.69 -4.54
N LEU A 165 11.21 11.51 -4.94
CA LEU A 165 10.78 10.44 -5.82
C LEU A 165 10.49 11.02 -7.21
N VAL A 166 10.99 10.36 -8.25
CA VAL A 166 10.68 10.69 -9.63
C VAL A 166 9.68 9.68 -10.17
N LEU A 167 8.57 10.16 -10.72
CA LEU A 167 7.54 9.30 -11.30
C LEU A 167 8.10 8.48 -12.45
N ASN A 168 7.73 7.21 -12.48
CA ASN A 168 8.04 6.32 -13.59
C ASN A 168 7.16 6.64 -14.80
N LYS A 169 7.68 6.42 -16.01
CA LYS A 169 6.92 6.62 -17.26
C LYS A 169 5.66 5.75 -17.32
N GLU A 170 5.69 4.55 -16.75
CA GLU A 170 4.51 3.67 -16.66
C GLU A 170 3.44 4.26 -15.75
N ALA A 171 3.82 4.86 -14.63
CA ALA A 171 2.87 5.56 -13.76
C ALA A 171 2.20 6.72 -14.48
N ILE A 172 2.96 7.51 -15.24
CA ILE A 172 2.41 8.61 -16.03
C ILE A 172 1.37 8.10 -17.02
N LYS A 173 1.67 7.01 -17.77
CA LYS A 173 0.71 6.41 -18.71
C LYS A 173 -0.57 5.93 -18.01
N VAL A 174 -0.43 5.29 -16.83
CA VAL A 174 -1.59 4.84 -16.07
C VAL A 174 -2.44 6.02 -15.63
N LEU A 175 -1.81 7.07 -15.10
CA LEU A 175 -2.52 8.28 -14.63
C LEU A 175 -3.17 9.04 -15.77
N ASP A 176 -2.50 9.19 -16.91
CA ASP A 176 -3.05 9.83 -18.12
C ASP A 176 -4.26 9.07 -18.68
N SER A 177 -4.35 7.76 -18.48
CA SER A 177 -5.48 6.95 -18.95
C SER A 177 -6.74 7.11 -18.10
N ILE A 178 -6.68 7.78 -16.96
CA ILE A 178 -7.81 8.00 -16.05
C ILE A 178 -8.56 9.29 -16.39
N THR A 179 -7.89 10.20 -17.09
CA THR A 179 -8.45 11.48 -17.56
C THR A 179 -9.17 11.28 -18.88
#